data_95d845a6a7fbad5a765773a2f35811b1
#
_entry.id   95d845a6a7fbad5a765773a2f35811b1
#
_cell.length_a   1.000
_cell.length_b   1.000
_cell.length_c   1.000
_cell.angle_alpha   90.00
_cell.angle_beta   90.00
_cell.angle_gamma   90.00
#
_symmetry.space_group_name_H-M   'P 1'
#
loop_
_entity.id
_entity.type
_entity.pdbx_description
1 polymer ?
#
loop_
_entity_poly.entity_id
_entity_poly.type
_entity_poly.pdbx_seq_one_letter_code
_entity_poly.pdbx_strand_id
1 'polypeptide(L)'
;MRKRIAAVCLAAVMALTYTGCSQSVSGETHEVVSEAVQEETKEGDAQVTNVPENTEETEAPKLDLSIPVEKGSRIAVVAKSLKSDYWKKIREGMRDAVDQINETYGYEGSDRVTLTFEVPDNEADASDQINIIDAVLAENPTVLCLSAVDADSCAAQVQTAHENGIPVIIFDSGLNDSSVDGVVGSDNTQVGKIAAAKMAEALNDEGKVAVVAHSEIGKSSQERIAGFQNSIQNMPGIEVLDPVYDNSSEDLAEQVDQILDSNEDLSGIFCTNGDVADTVLDCVKAAGRENLKIVGVDGTSGQQEAVGEGWELGFVAQNPHEIGYQTVLQALCAAFGDEKEDNNEKSIEVQWIDSENLSDFEGTGYLM
;
A
#
# COMPACT_ATOMS: atom_id res chain seq x y z
N MET A 1 -9.25 22.00 57.73
CA MET A 1 -10.73 22.14 57.83
C MET A 1 -11.32 21.55 56.55
N ARG A 2 -11.79 20.40 56.66
CA ARG A 2 -13.10 19.77 56.37
C ARG A 2 -13.98 20.53 55.36
N LYS A 3 -14.34 19.91 54.20
CA LYS A 3 -15.60 19.18 54.04
C LYS A 3 -15.58 18.33 52.79
N ARG A 4 -15.86 17.03 53.00
CA ARG A 4 -16.25 16.02 51.99
C ARG A 4 -17.73 16.22 51.67
N ILE A 5 -18.14 16.05 50.40
CA ILE A 5 -19.52 15.74 50.07
C ILE A 5 -19.48 14.55 49.13
N ALA A 6 -20.08 13.46 49.59
CA ALA A 6 -20.41 12.27 48.81
C ALA A 6 -21.82 12.45 48.26
N ALA A 7 -22.07 12.03 47.07
CA ALA A 7 -23.42 11.81 46.53
C ALA A 7 -23.49 10.44 45.84
N VAL A 8 -24.54 9.77 46.25
CA VAL A 8 -24.87 8.34 46.13
C VAL A 8 -25.52 8.04 44.78
N CYS A 9 -25.27 6.82 44.34
CA CYS A 9 -25.87 6.11 43.19
C CYS A 9 -27.39 5.93 43.27
N LEU A 10 -28.02 5.89 42.12
CA LEU A 10 -29.26 5.08 41.98
C LEU A 10 -29.29 4.36 40.61
N ALA A 11 -29.21 3.06 40.64
CA ALA A 11 -29.44 2.16 39.53
C ALA A 11 -30.95 1.93 39.36
N ALA A 12 -31.43 1.96 38.12
CA ALA A 12 -32.78 1.44 37.81
C ALA A 12 -32.66 0.40 36.68
N VAL A 13 -32.90 -0.84 37.08
CA VAL A 13 -33.11 -2.00 36.22
C VAL A 13 -34.58 -2.01 35.79
N MET A 14 -34.87 -2.03 34.48
CA MET A 14 -36.17 -2.41 33.98
C MET A 14 -36.04 -3.65 33.10
N ALA A 15 -36.51 -4.75 33.62
CA ALA A 15 -36.81 -5.98 32.88
C ALA A 15 -38.23 -5.88 32.32
N LEU A 16 -38.41 -6.12 31.03
CA LEU A 16 -39.70 -6.34 30.41
C LEU A 16 -39.73 -7.76 29.81
N THR A 17 -40.48 -8.61 30.47
CA THR A 17 -40.92 -9.92 29.99
C THR A 17 -42.16 -9.76 29.09
N TYR A 18 -42.15 -10.36 27.91
CA TYR A 18 -43.36 -10.63 27.14
C TYR A 18 -43.52 -12.13 26.92
N THR A 19 -44.58 -12.65 27.47
CA THR A 19 -45.11 -14.00 27.32
C THR A 19 -46.04 -14.10 26.11
N GLY A 20 -45.94 -15.16 25.40
CA GLY A 20 -46.60 -15.91 24.43
C GLY A 20 -48.01 -15.59 23.96
N CYS A 21 -48.26 -16.07 22.74
CA CYS A 21 -49.46 -16.91 22.45
C CYS A 21 -49.26 -17.63 21.12
N SER A 22 -49.38 -18.92 21.16
CA SER A 22 -49.52 -19.85 20.03
C SER A 22 -50.91 -19.79 19.45
N GLN A 23 -51.07 -19.77 18.13
CA GLN A 23 -52.24 -20.29 17.43
C GLN A 23 -51.79 -21.02 16.16
N SER A 24 -52.14 -22.28 16.12
CA SER A 24 -52.09 -23.20 15.00
C SER A 24 -53.27 -22.96 14.06
N VAL A 25 -53.01 -22.86 12.74
CA VAL A 25 -54.05 -23.16 11.73
C VAL A 25 -53.38 -23.99 10.62
N SER A 26 -54.05 -25.09 10.34
CA SER A 26 -53.75 -26.15 9.39
C SER A 26 -54.04 -25.77 7.93
N GLY A 27 -53.25 -26.33 7.01
CA GLY A 27 -53.74 -26.82 5.70
C GLY A 27 -53.37 -25.96 4.51
N GLU A 28 -52.50 -26.38 3.68
CA GLU A 28 -52.73 -26.95 2.36
C GLU A 28 -51.40 -27.05 1.59
N THR A 29 -51.19 -28.22 1.02
CA THR A 29 -50.07 -28.61 0.19
C THR A 29 -50.20 -27.97 -1.18
N HIS A 30 -49.17 -27.23 -1.59
CA HIS A 30 -48.87 -27.02 -2.99
C HIS A 30 -47.40 -27.35 -3.25
N GLU A 31 -47.17 -28.40 -4.04
CA GLU A 31 -45.93 -28.72 -4.68
C GLU A 31 -45.49 -27.51 -5.51
N VAL A 32 -44.30 -26.98 -5.25
CA VAL A 32 -43.59 -26.10 -6.15
C VAL A 32 -42.23 -26.73 -6.42
N VAL A 33 -42.07 -27.09 -7.68
CA VAL A 33 -40.86 -27.62 -8.31
C VAL A 33 -39.70 -26.70 -7.99
N SER A 34 -38.65 -27.24 -7.37
CA SER A 34 -37.38 -26.55 -7.18
C SER A 34 -36.58 -26.59 -8.48
N GLU A 35 -36.54 -25.50 -9.23
CA GLU A 35 -35.48 -25.24 -10.17
C GLU A 35 -34.20 -24.87 -9.40
N ALA A 36 -33.23 -25.75 -9.45
CA ALA A 36 -31.91 -25.51 -8.97
C ALA A 36 -31.21 -24.49 -9.91
N VAL A 37 -31.06 -23.26 -9.46
CA VAL A 37 -30.15 -22.30 -10.06
C VAL A 37 -28.74 -22.74 -9.62
N GLN A 38 -27.98 -23.31 -10.56
CA GLN A 38 -26.55 -23.49 -10.41
C GLN A 38 -25.90 -22.10 -10.53
N GLU A 39 -25.48 -21.53 -9.43
CA GLU A 39 -24.47 -20.47 -9.44
C GLU A 39 -23.14 -21.12 -9.88
N GLU A 40 -22.75 -20.83 -11.11
CA GLU A 40 -21.38 -21.03 -11.55
C GLU A 40 -20.49 -20.01 -10.80
N THR A 41 -19.82 -20.48 -9.77
CA THR A 41 -18.65 -19.79 -9.24
C THR A 41 -17.56 -19.87 -10.32
N LYS A 42 -17.35 -18.77 -11.02
CA LYS A 42 -16.12 -18.58 -11.82
C LYS A 42 -14.99 -18.41 -10.82
N GLU A 43 -14.23 -19.48 -10.61
CA GLU A 43 -12.86 -19.41 -10.13
C GLU A 43 -12.10 -18.55 -11.14
N GLY A 44 -11.71 -17.34 -10.71
CA GLY A 44 -10.74 -16.54 -11.43
C GLY A 44 -9.36 -17.12 -11.15
N ASP A 45 -8.88 -17.97 -12.04
CA ASP A 45 -7.46 -18.31 -12.12
C ASP A 45 -6.68 -16.98 -12.18
N ALA A 46 -5.89 -16.70 -11.13
CA ALA A 46 -4.86 -15.69 -11.19
C ALA A 46 -3.80 -16.19 -12.18
N GLN A 47 -3.94 -15.81 -13.45
CA GLN A 47 -2.90 -16.03 -14.42
C GLN A 47 -1.68 -15.21 -13.99
N VAL A 48 -0.65 -15.90 -13.54
CA VAL A 48 0.73 -15.40 -13.58
C VAL A 48 1.01 -15.15 -15.06
N THR A 49 0.96 -13.91 -15.49
CA THR A 49 1.29 -13.55 -16.85
C THR A 49 2.80 -13.74 -17.01
N ASN A 50 3.18 -14.74 -17.82
CA ASN A 50 4.55 -14.86 -18.29
C ASN A 50 4.93 -13.56 -19.01
N VAL A 51 6.08 -13.02 -18.68
CA VAL A 51 6.72 -11.88 -19.36
C VAL A 51 6.69 -12.16 -20.88
N PRO A 52 6.18 -11.26 -21.72
CA PRO A 52 6.30 -11.41 -23.15
C PRO A 52 7.78 -11.38 -23.53
N GLU A 53 8.21 -12.36 -24.30
CA GLU A 53 9.53 -12.44 -24.91
C GLU A 53 9.63 -11.37 -26.01
N ASN A 54 9.76 -10.10 -25.59
CA ASN A 54 10.04 -9.00 -26.50
C ASN A 54 10.75 -7.89 -25.72
N THR A 55 12.09 -7.91 -25.76
CA THR A 55 12.93 -6.75 -25.43
C THR A 55 12.82 -5.72 -26.57
N GLU A 56 11.65 -5.13 -26.73
CA GLU A 56 11.55 -3.80 -27.33
C GLU A 56 11.88 -2.81 -26.18
N GLU A 57 12.88 -1.96 -26.43
CA GLU A 57 13.07 -0.75 -25.61
C GLU A 57 11.69 -0.13 -25.45
N THR A 58 11.13 -0.20 -24.25
CA THR A 58 9.87 0.46 -23.94
C THR A 58 10.11 1.95 -24.10
N GLU A 59 9.75 2.49 -25.28
CA GLU A 59 9.63 3.93 -25.44
C GLU A 59 8.76 4.42 -24.26
N ALA A 60 9.26 5.43 -23.52
CA ALA A 60 8.50 6.08 -22.46
C ALA A 60 7.07 6.35 -22.96
N PRO A 61 6.03 6.13 -22.13
CA PRO A 61 4.65 6.29 -22.56
C PRO A 61 4.49 7.69 -23.18
N LYS A 62 4.00 7.74 -24.41
CA LYS A 62 3.82 9.01 -25.13
C LYS A 62 2.79 9.83 -24.38
N LEU A 63 3.19 11.02 -23.96
CA LEU A 63 2.33 11.98 -23.30
C LEU A 63 1.12 12.27 -24.21
N ASP A 64 -0.09 12.20 -23.65
CA ASP A 64 -1.29 12.68 -24.35
C ASP A 64 -1.25 14.22 -24.38
N LEU A 65 -0.92 14.77 -25.54
CA LEU A 65 -0.80 16.21 -25.76
C LEU A 65 -2.15 16.96 -25.80
N SER A 66 -3.27 16.26 -25.56
CA SER A 66 -4.60 16.88 -25.56
C SER A 66 -4.87 17.71 -24.30
N ILE A 67 -4.07 17.57 -23.26
CA ILE A 67 -4.25 18.28 -21.99
C ILE A 67 -3.55 19.66 -22.07
N PRO A 68 -4.28 20.78 -21.89
CA PRO A 68 -3.69 22.11 -21.92
C PRO A 68 -2.96 22.40 -20.60
N VAL A 69 -1.67 22.07 -20.52
CA VAL A 69 -0.85 22.39 -19.33
C VAL A 69 -0.52 23.86 -19.30
N GLU A 70 -0.81 24.55 -18.20
CA GLU A 70 -0.48 25.97 -18.03
C GLU A 70 0.99 26.18 -17.71
N LYS A 71 1.55 27.27 -18.29
CA LYS A 71 2.93 27.70 -18.04
C LYS A 71 3.15 28.08 -16.58
N GLY A 72 4.32 27.69 -16.06
CA GLY A 72 4.72 28.00 -14.70
C GLY A 72 3.96 27.22 -13.64
N SER A 73 3.22 26.17 -14.01
CA SER A 73 2.52 25.28 -13.07
C SER A 73 3.49 24.66 -12.07
N ARG A 74 3.04 24.55 -10.82
CA ARG A 74 3.82 23.96 -9.73
C ARG A 74 3.10 22.72 -9.18
N ILE A 75 3.72 21.56 -9.35
CA ILE A 75 3.29 20.30 -8.73
C ILE A 75 4.00 20.20 -7.39
N ALA A 76 3.25 20.23 -6.31
CA ALA A 76 3.79 20.07 -4.97
C ALA A 76 3.61 18.62 -4.51
N VAL A 77 4.70 17.98 -4.11
CA VAL A 77 4.70 16.60 -3.63
C VAL A 77 5.04 16.56 -2.15
N VAL A 78 4.18 15.93 -1.37
CA VAL A 78 4.44 15.60 0.03
C VAL A 78 4.46 14.07 0.15
N ALA A 79 5.65 13.51 0.35
CA ALA A 79 5.88 12.08 0.48
C ALA A 79 6.17 11.70 1.94
N LYS A 80 6.36 10.41 2.22
CA LYS A 80 6.72 9.93 3.56
C LYS A 80 8.21 10.05 3.81
N SER A 81 9.04 9.82 2.79
CA SER A 81 10.50 9.75 2.92
C SER A 81 11.20 10.08 1.61
N LEU A 82 12.52 10.30 1.68
CA LEU A 82 13.44 10.34 0.55
C LEU A 82 14.69 9.49 0.83
N LYS A 83 14.67 8.66 1.87
CA LYS A 83 15.86 7.95 2.34
C LYS A 83 16.12 6.68 1.55
N SER A 84 15.09 5.84 1.34
CA SER A 84 15.24 4.57 0.62
C SER A 84 15.34 4.77 -0.90
N ASP A 85 15.83 3.75 -1.60
CA ASP A 85 15.92 3.76 -3.06
C ASP A 85 14.54 3.72 -3.71
N TYR A 86 13.54 3.13 -3.05
CA TYR A 86 12.14 3.19 -3.45
C TYR A 86 11.65 4.63 -3.65
N TRP A 87 11.81 5.49 -2.64
CA TRP A 87 11.41 6.89 -2.72
C TRP A 87 12.22 7.72 -3.72
N LYS A 88 13.52 7.39 -3.87
CA LYS A 88 14.37 8.02 -4.90
C LYS A 88 13.89 7.69 -6.31
N LYS A 89 13.48 6.43 -6.55
CA LYS A 89 12.91 5.98 -7.82
C LYS A 89 11.57 6.65 -8.13
N ILE A 90 10.67 6.78 -7.15
CA ILE A 90 9.41 7.54 -7.33
C ILE A 90 9.74 8.98 -7.76
N ARG A 91 10.67 9.65 -7.06
CA ARG A 91 11.06 11.02 -7.39
C ARG A 91 11.73 11.12 -8.77
N GLU A 92 12.50 10.12 -9.19
CA GLU A 92 13.07 10.03 -10.54
C GLU A 92 11.95 9.98 -11.58
N GLY A 93 10.99 9.06 -11.46
CA GLY A 93 9.84 8.97 -12.37
C GLY A 93 9.03 10.26 -12.45
N MET A 94 8.79 10.94 -11.32
CA MET A 94 8.13 12.25 -11.31
C MET A 94 8.91 13.31 -12.06
N ARG A 95 10.25 13.34 -11.91
CA ARG A 95 11.11 14.28 -12.64
C ARG A 95 11.13 14.03 -14.14
N ASP A 96 11.23 12.76 -14.53
CA ASP A 96 11.22 12.37 -15.93
C ASP A 96 9.91 12.78 -16.60
N ALA A 97 8.77 12.60 -15.93
CA ALA A 97 7.49 13.10 -16.44
C ALA A 97 7.46 14.62 -16.59
N VAL A 98 7.91 15.38 -15.59
CA VAL A 98 7.96 16.84 -15.66
C VAL A 98 8.92 17.34 -16.76
N ASP A 99 10.06 16.69 -16.94
CA ASP A 99 11.02 17.06 -17.98
C ASP A 99 10.46 16.77 -19.37
N GLN A 100 9.81 15.62 -19.57
CA GLN A 100 9.12 15.29 -20.82
C GLN A 100 7.99 16.27 -21.14
N ILE A 101 7.21 16.71 -20.14
CA ILE A 101 6.17 17.73 -20.30
C ILE A 101 6.78 19.04 -20.76
N ASN A 102 7.83 19.51 -20.10
CA ASN A 102 8.49 20.76 -20.44
C ASN A 102 9.10 20.72 -21.87
N GLU A 103 9.69 19.57 -22.24
CA GLU A 103 10.21 19.37 -23.61
C GLU A 103 9.07 19.38 -24.64
N THR A 104 7.99 18.65 -24.37
CA THR A 104 6.85 18.51 -25.27
C THR A 104 6.16 19.85 -25.56
N TYR A 105 5.97 20.69 -24.51
CA TYR A 105 5.32 22.00 -24.64
C TYR A 105 6.32 23.12 -24.97
N GLY A 106 7.62 22.84 -25.01
CA GLY A 106 8.67 23.83 -25.24
C GLY A 106 8.75 24.88 -24.14
N TYR A 107 8.52 24.48 -22.88
CA TYR A 107 8.57 25.39 -21.74
C TYR A 107 9.98 25.59 -21.23
N GLU A 108 10.41 26.84 -21.15
CA GLU A 108 11.76 27.24 -20.71
C GLU A 108 11.69 28.31 -19.62
N GLY A 109 12.74 28.43 -18.82
CA GLY A 109 12.87 29.45 -17.77
C GLY A 109 11.69 29.44 -16.79
N SER A 110 11.02 30.58 -16.66
CA SER A 110 9.86 30.76 -15.77
C SER A 110 8.56 30.08 -16.27
N ASP A 111 8.53 29.66 -17.53
CA ASP A 111 7.37 28.99 -18.13
C ASP A 111 7.34 27.49 -17.79
N ARG A 112 8.45 26.92 -17.29
CA ARG A 112 8.54 25.49 -16.96
C ARG A 112 7.52 25.08 -15.90
N VAL A 113 6.94 23.91 -16.08
CA VAL A 113 6.32 23.14 -14.98
C VAL A 113 7.42 22.78 -13.99
N THR A 114 7.15 22.98 -12.72
CA THR A 114 8.11 22.72 -11.64
C THR A 114 7.58 21.68 -10.66
N LEU A 115 8.51 20.93 -10.05
CA LEU A 115 8.23 19.92 -9.04
C LEU A 115 8.91 20.30 -7.73
N THR A 116 8.15 20.42 -6.65
CA THR A 116 8.70 20.52 -5.28
C THR A 116 8.47 19.23 -4.54
N PHE A 117 9.37 18.86 -3.63
CA PHE A 117 9.33 17.59 -2.92
C PHE A 117 9.65 17.81 -1.45
N GLU A 118 8.66 17.62 -0.58
CA GLU A 118 8.75 17.81 0.85
C GLU A 118 8.46 16.50 1.57
N VAL A 119 9.18 16.24 2.66
CA VAL A 119 9.03 15.02 3.46
C VAL A 119 9.21 15.35 4.94
N PRO A 120 8.57 14.62 5.86
CA PRO A 120 8.85 14.74 7.28
C PRO A 120 10.26 14.23 7.61
N ASP A 121 10.83 14.72 8.71
CA ASP A 121 12.14 14.27 9.19
C ASP A 121 12.13 12.77 9.55
N ASN A 122 11.00 12.28 10.05
CA ASN A 122 10.72 10.88 10.33
C ASN A 122 9.48 10.44 9.56
N GLU A 123 9.59 9.38 8.76
CA GLU A 123 8.50 8.86 7.92
C GLU A 123 7.30 8.29 8.71
N ALA A 124 7.42 8.12 10.02
CA ALA A 124 6.33 7.76 10.93
C ALA A 124 5.65 8.99 11.59
N ASP A 125 6.13 10.23 11.33
CA ASP A 125 5.60 11.44 11.96
C ASP A 125 4.48 12.08 11.14
N ALA A 126 3.24 11.61 11.39
CA ALA A 126 2.04 12.17 10.78
C ALA A 126 1.82 13.66 11.14
N SER A 127 2.23 14.10 12.32
CA SER A 127 2.06 15.49 12.75
C SER A 127 2.98 16.44 12.01
N ASP A 128 4.21 16.03 11.75
CA ASP A 128 5.15 16.79 10.92
C ASP A 128 4.66 16.84 9.47
N GLN A 129 4.17 15.72 8.92
CA GLN A 129 3.59 15.71 7.58
C GLN A 129 2.40 16.67 7.44
N ILE A 130 1.50 16.74 8.42
CA ILE A 130 0.38 17.69 8.43
C ILE A 130 0.88 19.14 8.36
N ASN A 131 1.89 19.51 9.16
CA ASN A 131 2.47 20.86 9.15
C ASN A 131 3.10 21.19 7.79
N ILE A 132 3.75 20.23 7.16
CA ILE A 132 4.32 20.36 5.82
C ILE A 132 3.22 20.60 4.79
N ILE A 133 2.12 19.82 4.83
CA ILE A 133 0.99 20.00 3.91
C ILE A 133 0.39 21.40 4.08
N ASP A 134 0.18 21.86 5.31
CA ASP A 134 -0.36 23.20 5.58
C ASP A 134 0.55 24.30 5.01
N ALA A 135 1.88 24.16 5.16
CA ALA A 135 2.86 25.08 4.57
C ALA A 135 2.84 25.07 3.04
N VAL A 136 2.77 23.89 2.44
CA VAL A 136 2.71 23.71 0.98
C VAL A 136 1.43 24.32 0.41
N LEU A 137 0.27 24.09 1.05
CA LEU A 137 -1.01 24.68 0.61
C LEU A 137 -1.02 26.20 0.70
N ALA A 138 -0.35 26.79 1.73
CA ALA A 138 -0.23 28.24 1.86
C ALA A 138 0.54 28.91 0.69
N GLU A 139 1.33 28.14 -0.04
CA GLU A 139 2.04 28.60 -1.25
C GLU A 139 1.20 28.48 -2.54
N ASN A 140 -0.03 27.98 -2.44
CA ASN A 140 -0.99 27.82 -3.52
C ASN A 140 -0.44 27.09 -4.76
N PRO A 141 -0.06 25.80 -4.65
CA PRO A 141 0.39 25.01 -5.79
C PRO A 141 -0.73 24.77 -6.81
N THR A 142 -0.39 24.39 -8.02
CA THR A 142 -1.36 23.99 -9.06
C THR A 142 -2.06 22.69 -8.67
N VAL A 143 -1.34 21.76 -8.03
CA VAL A 143 -1.85 20.45 -7.56
C VAL A 143 -0.99 19.97 -6.40
N LEU A 144 -1.59 19.24 -5.47
CA LEU A 144 -0.93 18.53 -4.39
C LEU A 144 -0.90 17.03 -4.70
N CYS A 145 0.30 16.43 -4.72
CA CYS A 145 0.49 14.99 -4.73
C CYS A 145 0.89 14.55 -3.31
N LEU A 146 0.15 13.64 -2.70
CA LEU A 146 0.31 13.22 -1.31
C LEU A 146 0.46 11.70 -1.18
N SER A 147 1.52 11.24 -0.53
CA SER A 147 1.60 9.88 0.03
C SER A 147 1.48 9.97 1.55
N ALA A 148 0.37 9.51 2.09
CA ALA A 148 0.04 9.74 3.49
C ALA A 148 0.79 8.80 4.45
N VAL A 149 1.37 9.37 5.51
CA VAL A 149 1.97 8.60 6.62
C VAL A 149 0.89 7.83 7.37
N ASP A 150 -0.22 8.49 7.66
CA ASP A 150 -1.37 7.95 8.40
C ASP A 150 -2.63 8.05 7.55
N ALA A 151 -3.34 6.93 7.43
CA ALA A 151 -4.53 6.80 6.60
C ALA A 151 -5.71 7.70 7.02
N ASP A 152 -5.74 8.17 8.25
CA ASP A 152 -6.87 8.92 8.84
C ASP A 152 -6.58 10.39 9.11
N SER A 153 -5.31 10.84 9.01
CA SER A 153 -4.90 12.13 9.60
C SER A 153 -5.03 13.35 8.69
N CYS A 154 -5.08 13.21 7.35
CA CYS A 154 -4.95 14.33 6.41
C CYS A 154 -6.28 14.84 5.81
N ALA A 155 -7.43 14.37 6.29
CA ALA A 155 -8.74 14.75 5.73
C ALA A 155 -9.01 16.27 5.74
N ALA A 156 -8.60 16.97 6.80
CA ALA A 156 -8.76 18.42 6.91
C ALA A 156 -7.88 19.18 5.89
N GLN A 157 -6.69 18.68 5.60
CA GLN A 157 -5.78 19.26 4.60
C GLN A 157 -6.32 19.05 3.19
N VAL A 158 -6.86 17.86 2.89
CA VAL A 158 -7.53 17.57 1.63
C VAL A 158 -8.72 18.52 1.42
N GLN A 159 -9.56 18.70 2.44
CA GLN A 159 -10.67 19.66 2.38
C GLN A 159 -10.16 21.08 2.14
N THR A 160 -9.11 21.52 2.84
CA THR A 160 -8.50 22.86 2.67
C THR A 160 -7.95 23.03 1.25
N ALA A 161 -7.32 22.01 0.66
CA ALA A 161 -6.87 22.04 -0.72
C ALA A 161 -8.05 22.29 -1.69
N HIS A 162 -9.14 21.53 -1.56
CA HIS A 162 -10.32 21.66 -2.40
C HIS A 162 -11.03 23.02 -2.22
N GLU A 163 -11.11 23.56 -1.01
CA GLU A 163 -11.66 24.89 -0.74
C GLU A 163 -10.86 26.00 -1.45
N ASN A 164 -9.57 25.77 -1.68
CA ASN A 164 -8.67 26.66 -2.44
C ASN A 164 -8.62 26.31 -3.94
N GLY A 165 -9.37 25.32 -4.41
CA GLY A 165 -9.37 24.87 -5.80
C GLY A 165 -8.13 24.10 -6.22
N ILE A 166 -7.39 23.52 -5.26
CA ILE A 166 -6.17 22.73 -5.49
C ILE A 166 -6.57 21.25 -5.52
N PRO A 167 -6.46 20.56 -6.67
CA PRO A 167 -6.68 19.12 -6.74
C PRO A 167 -5.66 18.34 -5.89
N VAL A 168 -6.09 17.17 -5.39
CA VAL A 168 -5.25 16.28 -4.58
C VAL A 168 -5.15 14.91 -5.23
N ILE A 169 -3.92 14.51 -5.57
CA ILE A 169 -3.61 13.17 -6.06
C ILE A 169 -2.89 12.40 -4.97
N ILE A 170 -3.45 11.26 -4.61
CA ILE A 170 -2.79 10.31 -3.73
C ILE A 170 -1.87 9.41 -4.56
N PHE A 171 -0.69 9.10 -4.02
CA PHE A 171 0.21 8.11 -4.60
C PHE A 171 0.79 7.18 -3.54
N ASP A 172 1.14 5.96 -3.91
CA ASP A 172 1.76 4.92 -3.07
C ASP A 172 0.93 4.52 -1.85
N SER A 173 0.73 5.39 -0.88
CA SER A 173 -0.01 5.13 0.36
C SER A 173 -1.18 6.08 0.52
N GLY A 174 -2.37 5.52 0.61
CA GLY A 174 -3.63 6.23 0.55
C GLY A 174 -4.14 6.80 1.87
N LEU A 175 -5.33 7.39 1.75
CA LEU A 175 -6.18 7.81 2.85
C LEU A 175 -7.45 6.95 2.90
N ASN A 176 -8.09 6.88 4.07
CA ASN A 176 -9.41 6.29 4.21
C ASN A 176 -10.53 7.23 3.71
N ASP A 177 -10.22 8.51 3.54
CA ASP A 177 -11.11 9.49 2.90
C ASP A 177 -11.03 9.33 1.36
N SER A 178 -12.19 9.22 0.71
CA SER A 178 -12.32 9.05 -0.74
C SER A 178 -12.52 10.36 -1.50
N SER A 179 -12.40 11.51 -0.85
CA SER A 179 -12.64 12.83 -1.48
C SER A 179 -11.48 13.38 -2.30
N VAL A 180 -10.56 12.52 -2.75
CA VAL A 180 -9.38 12.89 -3.55
C VAL A 180 -9.68 12.85 -5.05
N ASP A 181 -8.93 13.62 -5.86
CA ASP A 181 -9.15 13.73 -7.30
C ASP A 181 -8.51 12.60 -8.12
N GLY A 182 -7.65 11.79 -7.49
CA GLY A 182 -7.07 10.59 -8.10
C GLY A 182 -6.16 9.81 -7.17
N VAL A 183 -5.91 8.55 -7.53
CA VAL A 183 -5.02 7.65 -6.79
C VAL A 183 -4.11 6.93 -7.77
N VAL A 184 -2.81 6.88 -7.48
CA VAL A 184 -1.81 6.16 -8.28
C VAL A 184 -0.98 5.28 -7.35
N GLY A 185 -0.95 3.99 -7.58
CA GLY A 185 -0.15 3.08 -6.75
C GLY A 185 -0.36 1.62 -7.11
N SER A 186 0.25 0.75 -6.34
CA SER A 186 0.05 -0.70 -6.44
C SER A 186 -1.25 -1.11 -5.75
N ASP A 187 -1.91 -2.16 -6.23
CA ASP A 187 -2.95 -2.85 -5.45
C ASP A 187 -2.31 -3.58 -4.27
N ASN A 188 -2.26 -2.91 -3.11
CA ASN A 188 -1.62 -3.43 -1.92
C ASN A 188 -2.34 -4.66 -1.34
N THR A 189 -3.66 -4.79 -1.57
CA THR A 189 -4.39 -6.01 -1.23
C THR A 189 -3.90 -7.18 -2.09
N GLN A 190 -3.67 -6.95 -3.38
CA GLN A 190 -3.13 -7.97 -4.29
C GLN A 190 -1.68 -8.33 -3.93
N VAL A 191 -0.84 -7.37 -3.53
CA VAL A 191 0.51 -7.62 -2.99
C VAL A 191 0.44 -8.63 -1.85
N GLY A 192 -0.41 -8.39 -0.85
CA GLY A 192 -0.61 -9.31 0.26
C GLY A 192 -1.11 -10.70 -0.16
N LYS A 193 -2.03 -10.77 -1.14
CA LYS A 193 -2.54 -12.05 -1.66
C LYS A 193 -1.44 -12.86 -2.36
N ILE A 194 -0.61 -12.22 -3.18
CA ILE A 194 0.52 -12.89 -3.85
C ILE A 194 1.49 -13.43 -2.79
N ALA A 195 1.87 -12.61 -1.82
CA ALA A 195 2.76 -13.02 -0.73
C ALA A 195 2.21 -14.24 0.04
N ALA A 196 0.90 -14.23 0.35
CA ALA A 196 0.24 -15.33 1.04
C ALA A 196 0.25 -16.63 0.22
N ALA A 197 -0.04 -16.55 -1.09
CA ALA A 197 -0.03 -17.72 -1.97
C ALA A 197 1.37 -18.34 -2.08
N LYS A 198 2.40 -17.50 -2.23
CA LYS A 198 3.80 -17.94 -2.31
C LYS A 198 4.32 -18.52 -0.98
N MET A 199 3.93 -17.92 0.14
CA MET A 199 4.24 -18.46 1.48
C MET A 199 3.59 -19.83 1.68
N ALA A 200 2.31 -19.97 1.39
CA ALA A 200 1.57 -21.22 1.55
C ALA A 200 2.12 -22.34 0.66
N GLU A 201 2.41 -22.05 -0.61
CA GLU A 201 3.07 -22.97 -1.53
C GLU A 201 4.40 -23.48 -0.96
N ALA A 202 5.26 -22.58 -0.47
CA ALA A 202 6.56 -22.94 0.07
C ALA A 202 6.49 -23.75 1.37
N LEU A 203 5.42 -23.57 2.15
CA LEU A 203 5.16 -24.29 3.41
C LEU A 203 4.32 -25.55 3.23
N ASN A 204 3.85 -25.87 2.01
CA ASN A 204 2.89 -26.95 1.75
C ASN A 204 1.63 -26.84 2.64
N ASP A 205 1.11 -25.63 2.79
CA ASP A 205 -0.08 -25.27 3.58
C ASP A 205 0.01 -25.61 5.09
N GLU A 206 1.21 -25.78 5.65
CA GLU A 206 1.41 -26.09 7.07
C GLU A 206 2.57 -25.27 7.67
N GLY A 207 2.36 -24.67 8.86
CA GLY A 207 3.41 -24.00 9.60
C GLY A 207 2.95 -22.77 10.37
N LYS A 208 3.89 -22.07 10.99
CA LYS A 208 3.69 -20.83 11.74
C LYS A 208 4.37 -19.69 11.00
N VAL A 209 3.64 -18.60 10.76
CA VAL A 209 4.11 -17.45 10.00
C VAL A 209 3.98 -16.17 10.83
N ALA A 210 5.06 -15.38 10.88
CA ALA A 210 5.02 -14.02 11.41
C ALA A 210 4.79 -13.01 10.29
N VAL A 211 4.22 -11.85 10.64
CA VAL A 211 4.11 -10.70 9.77
C VAL A 211 4.90 -9.56 10.41
N VAL A 212 5.88 -9.02 9.70
CA VAL A 212 6.65 -7.86 10.12
C VAL A 212 6.33 -6.71 9.15
N ALA A 213 5.78 -5.64 9.69
CA ALA A 213 5.15 -4.59 8.92
C ALA A 213 5.78 -3.22 9.15
N HIS A 214 5.87 -2.42 8.09
CA HIS A 214 6.52 -1.11 8.13
C HIS A 214 5.68 -0.01 8.78
N SER A 215 4.40 -0.22 9.01
CA SER A 215 3.53 0.78 9.66
C SER A 215 2.23 0.14 10.15
N GLU A 216 1.77 0.55 11.33
CA GLU A 216 0.45 0.22 11.86
C GLU A 216 -0.65 1.13 11.27
N ILE A 217 -0.30 2.39 11.00
CA ILE A 217 -1.24 3.46 10.62
C ILE A 217 -1.27 3.77 9.12
N GLY A 218 -0.28 3.30 8.37
CA GLY A 218 -0.18 3.52 6.93
C GLY A 218 -1.08 2.58 6.13
N LYS A 219 -1.83 3.12 5.16
CA LYS A 219 -2.82 2.36 4.39
C LYS A 219 -2.21 1.22 3.59
N SER A 220 -1.06 1.46 2.92
CA SER A 220 -0.38 0.41 2.15
C SER A 220 -0.01 -0.80 3.01
N SER A 221 0.49 -0.57 4.24
CA SER A 221 0.79 -1.62 5.21
C SER A 221 -0.46 -2.39 5.61
N GLN A 222 -1.52 -1.69 6.00
CA GLN A 222 -2.80 -2.29 6.41
C GLN A 222 -3.41 -3.16 5.31
N GLU A 223 -3.38 -2.69 4.06
CA GLU A 223 -3.92 -3.42 2.91
C GLU A 223 -3.08 -4.67 2.57
N ARG A 224 -1.73 -4.59 2.65
CA ARG A 224 -0.85 -5.76 2.47
C ARG A 224 -1.09 -6.81 3.54
N ILE A 225 -1.18 -6.41 4.81
CA ILE A 225 -1.51 -7.31 5.93
C ILE A 225 -2.89 -7.94 5.73
N ALA A 226 -3.91 -7.14 5.42
CA ALA A 226 -5.27 -7.64 5.21
C ALA A 226 -5.34 -8.62 4.03
N GLY A 227 -4.68 -8.31 2.90
CA GLY A 227 -4.58 -9.19 1.74
C GLY A 227 -3.94 -10.54 2.10
N PHE A 228 -2.84 -10.50 2.86
CA PHE A 228 -2.14 -11.70 3.33
C PHE A 228 -3.01 -12.53 4.28
N GLN A 229 -3.51 -11.93 5.36
CA GLN A 229 -4.29 -12.62 6.38
C GLN A 229 -5.60 -13.20 5.84
N ASN A 230 -6.34 -12.43 5.01
CA ASN A 230 -7.58 -12.90 4.40
C ASN A 230 -7.36 -14.08 3.43
N SER A 231 -6.21 -14.17 2.81
CA SER A 231 -5.87 -15.29 1.92
C SER A 231 -5.50 -16.54 2.71
N ILE A 232 -4.68 -16.40 3.75
CA ILE A 232 -4.21 -17.53 4.57
C ILE A 232 -5.29 -18.08 5.51
N GLN A 233 -6.27 -17.26 5.96
CA GLN A 233 -7.32 -17.74 6.86
C GLN A 233 -8.11 -18.96 6.37
N ASN A 234 -8.10 -19.22 5.06
CA ASN A 234 -8.71 -20.39 4.45
C ASN A 234 -7.79 -21.63 4.41
N MET A 235 -6.57 -21.51 4.95
CA MET A 235 -5.53 -22.55 5.00
C MET A 235 -5.32 -22.98 6.46
N PRO A 236 -6.12 -23.92 6.98
CA PRO A 236 -6.18 -24.21 8.42
C PRO A 236 -4.89 -24.83 9.00
N GLY A 237 -3.94 -25.21 8.17
CA GLY A 237 -2.64 -25.70 8.59
C GLY A 237 -1.62 -24.57 8.87
N ILE A 238 -1.91 -23.32 8.48
CA ILE A 238 -1.03 -22.19 8.71
C ILE A 238 -1.55 -21.34 9.87
N GLU A 239 -0.73 -21.19 10.92
CA GLU A 239 -0.95 -20.25 12.01
C GLU A 239 -0.25 -18.92 11.68
N VAL A 240 -0.97 -17.80 11.70
CA VAL A 240 -0.39 -16.46 11.53
C VAL A 240 -0.36 -15.75 12.88
N LEU A 241 0.83 -15.31 13.28
CA LEU A 241 1.02 -14.51 14.50
C LEU A 241 0.46 -13.09 14.31
N ASP A 242 0.18 -12.41 15.43
CA ASP A 242 -0.16 -10.99 15.40
C ASP A 242 0.98 -10.19 14.74
N PRO A 243 0.67 -9.21 13.88
CA PRO A 243 1.69 -8.42 13.21
C PRO A 243 2.56 -7.62 14.19
N VAL A 244 3.85 -7.55 13.88
CA VAL A 244 4.81 -6.65 14.55
C VAL A 244 5.11 -5.50 13.61
N TYR A 245 5.19 -4.29 14.16
CA TYR A 245 5.32 -3.06 13.38
C TYR A 245 6.64 -2.36 13.65
N ASP A 246 7.27 -1.87 12.57
CA ASP A 246 8.34 -0.89 12.69
C ASP A 246 7.74 0.42 13.23
N ASN A 247 8.11 0.74 14.44
CA ASN A 247 7.65 1.95 15.10
C ASN A 247 8.87 2.66 15.74
N SER A 248 8.78 3.98 15.85
CA SER A 248 9.89 4.79 16.35
C SER A 248 10.26 4.58 17.82
N SER A 249 9.54 3.74 18.56
CA SER A 249 9.71 3.54 20.01
C SER A 249 10.54 2.31 20.37
N GLU A 250 10.65 1.33 19.47
CA GLU A 250 11.37 0.09 19.67
C GLU A 250 12.24 -0.21 18.42
N ASP A 251 13.40 -0.77 18.64
CA ASP A 251 14.28 -1.20 17.54
C ASP A 251 13.67 -2.42 16.83
N LEU A 252 13.47 -2.33 15.52
CA LEU A 252 12.86 -3.40 14.73
C LEU A 252 13.67 -4.69 14.81
N ALA A 253 15.01 -4.60 14.78
CA ALA A 253 15.87 -5.78 14.88
C ALA A 253 15.69 -6.49 16.24
N GLU A 254 15.57 -5.74 17.35
CA GLU A 254 15.28 -6.32 18.66
C GLU A 254 13.92 -7.03 18.69
N GLN A 255 12.91 -6.47 18.03
CA GLN A 255 11.58 -7.09 17.92
C GLN A 255 11.64 -8.39 17.09
N VAL A 256 12.38 -8.39 15.96
CA VAL A 256 12.59 -9.58 15.13
C VAL A 256 13.33 -10.67 15.89
N ASP A 257 14.39 -10.33 16.63
CA ASP A 257 15.11 -11.28 17.47
C ASP A 257 14.20 -11.92 18.53
N GLN A 258 13.29 -11.13 19.15
CA GLN A 258 12.30 -11.65 20.09
C GLN A 258 11.30 -12.62 19.43
N ILE A 259 10.89 -12.35 18.17
CA ILE A 259 10.03 -13.27 17.40
C ILE A 259 10.77 -14.59 17.18
N LEU A 260 12.04 -14.53 16.75
CA LEU A 260 12.86 -15.72 16.46
C LEU A 260 13.13 -16.56 17.71
N ASP A 261 13.39 -15.92 18.84
CA ASP A 261 13.67 -16.57 20.13
C ASP A 261 12.43 -17.19 20.76
N SER A 262 11.28 -16.53 20.60
CA SER A 262 10.02 -16.98 21.20
C SER A 262 9.30 -18.05 20.37
N ASN A 263 9.68 -18.25 19.11
CA ASN A 263 9.04 -19.17 18.18
C ASN A 263 10.06 -20.04 17.46
N GLU A 264 10.58 -21.07 18.17
CA GLU A 264 11.52 -22.04 17.59
C GLU A 264 10.91 -22.80 16.39
N ASP A 265 9.56 -22.93 16.37
CA ASP A 265 8.76 -23.59 15.35
C ASP A 265 8.31 -22.65 14.21
N LEU A 266 8.78 -21.39 14.20
CA LEU A 266 8.49 -20.45 13.13
C LEU A 266 8.96 -20.98 11.77
N SER A 267 8.07 -20.97 10.79
CA SER A 267 8.28 -21.55 9.47
C SER A 267 8.44 -20.50 8.38
N GLY A 268 7.84 -19.31 8.55
CA GLY A 268 7.92 -18.21 7.58
C GLY A 268 7.76 -16.83 8.19
N ILE A 269 8.22 -15.79 7.45
CA ILE A 269 8.01 -14.38 7.77
C ILE A 269 7.58 -13.66 6.50
N PHE A 270 6.50 -12.89 6.58
CA PHE A 270 6.10 -11.93 5.56
C PHE A 270 6.53 -10.53 5.97
N CYS A 271 7.32 -9.86 5.13
CA CYS A 271 7.82 -8.50 5.30
C CYS A 271 7.06 -7.55 4.38
N THR A 272 6.42 -6.51 4.91
CA THR A 272 5.50 -5.70 4.13
C THR A 272 6.15 -4.61 3.27
N ASN A 273 7.46 -4.37 3.40
CA ASN A 273 8.27 -3.53 2.49
C ASN A 273 9.74 -3.95 2.51
N GLY A 274 10.55 -3.30 1.67
CA GLY A 274 11.95 -3.63 1.49
C GLY A 274 12.82 -3.33 2.70
N ASP A 275 12.66 -2.17 3.36
CA ASP A 275 13.48 -1.80 4.53
C ASP A 275 13.26 -2.77 5.71
N VAL A 276 12.02 -3.20 5.92
CA VAL A 276 11.68 -4.26 6.89
C VAL A 276 12.29 -5.60 6.48
N ALA A 277 12.20 -5.95 5.18
CA ALA A 277 12.75 -7.20 4.67
C ALA A 277 14.28 -7.27 4.89
N ASP A 278 15.00 -6.20 4.59
CA ASP A 278 16.45 -6.13 4.80
C ASP A 278 16.81 -6.33 6.29
N THR A 279 16.07 -5.69 7.21
CA THR A 279 16.28 -5.88 8.65
C THR A 279 16.01 -7.31 9.08
N VAL A 280 14.89 -7.91 8.63
CA VAL A 280 14.54 -9.31 8.95
C VAL A 280 15.58 -10.28 8.40
N LEU A 281 16.05 -10.06 7.18
CA LEU A 281 17.07 -10.89 6.56
C LEU A 281 18.40 -10.88 7.36
N ASP A 282 18.81 -9.70 7.83
CA ASP A 282 20.00 -9.56 8.67
C ASP A 282 19.86 -10.35 9.99
N CYS A 283 18.73 -10.23 10.68
CA CYS A 283 18.45 -10.97 11.92
C CYS A 283 18.40 -12.49 11.69
N VAL A 284 17.73 -12.94 10.62
CA VAL A 284 17.60 -14.36 10.29
C VAL A 284 18.93 -14.97 9.90
N LYS A 285 19.77 -14.25 9.13
CA LYS A 285 21.14 -14.65 8.80
C LYS A 285 22.00 -14.74 10.08
N ALA A 286 21.93 -13.75 10.96
CA ALA A 286 22.66 -13.75 12.24
C ALA A 286 22.26 -14.90 13.17
N ALA A 287 20.96 -15.24 13.20
CA ALA A 287 20.42 -16.36 13.98
C ALA A 287 20.68 -17.74 13.33
N GLY A 288 21.16 -17.79 12.09
CA GLY A 288 21.42 -19.04 11.36
C GLY A 288 20.16 -19.85 11.04
N ARG A 289 19.01 -19.18 10.86
CA ARG A 289 17.71 -19.80 10.60
C ARG A 289 17.48 -20.05 9.08
N GLU A 290 18.38 -20.82 8.45
CA GLU A 290 18.42 -21.07 6.99
C GLU A 290 17.15 -21.72 6.41
N ASN A 291 16.33 -22.38 7.22
CA ASN A 291 15.11 -23.06 6.76
C ASN A 291 13.87 -22.16 6.78
N LEU A 292 13.98 -20.95 7.34
CA LEU A 292 12.87 -20.02 7.45
C LEU A 292 12.52 -19.46 6.06
N LYS A 293 11.25 -19.49 5.70
CA LYS A 293 10.77 -18.94 4.43
C LYS A 293 10.48 -17.46 4.58
N ILE A 294 11.18 -16.61 3.84
CA ILE A 294 10.97 -15.16 3.85
C ILE A 294 10.35 -14.75 2.53
N VAL A 295 9.28 -13.97 2.62
CA VAL A 295 8.62 -13.33 1.49
C VAL A 295 8.59 -11.84 1.76
N GLY A 296 9.13 -11.06 0.84
CA GLY A 296 9.19 -9.61 0.95
C GLY A 296 8.36 -8.85 -0.07
N VAL A 297 8.57 -7.55 -0.08
CA VAL A 297 7.99 -6.59 -1.04
C VAL A 297 9.09 -5.62 -1.42
N ASP A 298 9.03 -5.05 -2.61
CA ASP A 298 9.84 -3.98 -3.20
C ASP A 298 11.04 -4.44 -4.04
N GLY A 299 11.92 -5.31 -3.57
CA GLY A 299 13.09 -5.77 -4.32
C GLY A 299 14.32 -4.87 -4.17
N THR A 300 14.69 -4.57 -2.92
CA THR A 300 15.95 -3.87 -2.59
C THR A 300 17.17 -4.67 -3.08
N SER A 301 18.32 -4.02 -3.15
CA SER A 301 19.58 -4.73 -3.47
C SER A 301 19.88 -5.85 -2.45
N GLY A 302 19.52 -5.65 -1.15
CA GLY A 302 19.65 -6.68 -0.12
C GLY A 302 18.75 -7.89 -0.37
N GLN A 303 17.49 -7.65 -0.77
CA GLN A 303 16.56 -8.71 -1.14
C GLN A 303 17.01 -9.47 -2.40
N GLN A 304 17.48 -8.76 -3.43
CA GLN A 304 18.02 -9.38 -4.66
C GLN A 304 19.18 -10.33 -4.34
N GLU A 305 20.12 -9.90 -3.49
CA GLU A 305 21.23 -10.73 -3.01
C GLU A 305 20.70 -11.92 -2.22
N ALA A 306 19.76 -11.71 -1.29
CA ALA A 306 19.18 -12.75 -0.45
C ALA A 306 18.41 -13.81 -1.26
N VAL A 307 17.69 -13.42 -2.31
CA VAL A 307 17.04 -14.34 -3.26
C VAL A 307 18.11 -15.16 -4.00
N GLY A 308 19.17 -14.51 -4.49
CA GLY A 308 20.27 -15.19 -5.19
C GLY A 308 21.02 -16.18 -4.30
N GLU A 309 21.11 -15.92 -3.00
CA GLU A 309 21.76 -16.78 -1.99
C GLU A 309 20.80 -17.83 -1.38
N GLY A 310 19.48 -17.71 -1.61
CA GLY A 310 18.46 -18.61 -1.08
C GLY A 310 18.00 -18.32 0.35
N TRP A 311 18.29 -17.12 0.88
CA TRP A 311 17.79 -16.64 2.17
C TRP A 311 16.38 -16.08 2.10
N GLU A 312 15.99 -15.53 0.96
CA GLU A 312 14.63 -15.07 0.69
C GLU A 312 14.01 -15.93 -0.41
N LEU A 313 12.74 -16.29 -0.26
CA LEU A 313 12.01 -17.06 -1.26
C LEU A 313 11.77 -16.21 -2.52
N GLY A 314 11.47 -14.95 -2.30
CA GLY A 314 11.18 -13.96 -3.31
C GLY A 314 10.39 -12.79 -2.72
N PHE A 315 10.11 -11.83 -3.55
CA PHE A 315 9.40 -10.61 -3.16
C PHE A 315 8.37 -10.19 -4.22
N VAL A 316 7.37 -9.44 -3.78
CA VAL A 316 6.42 -8.79 -4.70
C VAL A 316 6.98 -7.41 -5.05
N ALA A 317 7.55 -7.29 -6.23
CA ALA A 317 8.12 -6.04 -6.72
C ALA A 317 7.04 -5.05 -7.15
N GLN A 318 7.20 -3.81 -6.76
CA GLN A 318 6.46 -2.67 -7.26
C GLN A 318 7.28 -1.97 -8.36
N ASN A 319 6.65 -1.06 -9.13
CA ASN A 319 7.35 -0.22 -10.08
C ASN A 319 7.33 1.25 -9.60
N PRO A 320 8.24 1.65 -8.70
CA PRO A 320 8.23 2.99 -8.11
C PRO A 320 8.47 4.10 -9.14
N HIS A 321 9.29 3.85 -10.16
CA HIS A 321 9.48 4.84 -11.23
C HIS A 321 8.16 5.12 -11.97
N GLU A 322 7.43 4.08 -12.34
CA GLU A 322 6.13 4.21 -13.02
C GLU A 322 5.08 4.85 -12.11
N ILE A 323 5.06 4.51 -10.80
CA ILE A 323 4.20 5.18 -9.82
C ILE A 323 4.47 6.70 -9.86
N GLY A 324 5.72 7.11 -9.79
CA GLY A 324 6.09 8.52 -9.83
C GLY A 324 5.70 9.20 -11.14
N TYR A 325 6.00 8.57 -12.27
CA TYR A 325 5.70 9.08 -13.60
C TYR A 325 4.19 9.29 -13.79
N GLN A 326 3.39 8.27 -13.50
CA GLN A 326 1.93 8.31 -13.64
C GLN A 326 1.27 9.28 -12.65
N THR A 327 1.86 9.49 -11.47
CA THR A 327 1.38 10.49 -10.50
C THR A 327 1.39 11.88 -11.09
N VAL A 328 2.46 12.27 -11.79
CA VAL A 328 2.55 13.58 -12.46
C VAL A 328 1.54 13.71 -13.58
N LEU A 329 1.37 12.66 -14.41
CA LEU A 329 0.37 12.68 -15.47
C LEU A 329 -1.04 12.85 -14.91
N GLN A 330 -1.37 12.08 -13.87
CA GLN A 330 -2.67 12.15 -13.20
C GLN A 330 -2.90 13.53 -12.56
N ALA A 331 -1.85 14.12 -11.95
CA ALA A 331 -1.91 15.45 -11.36
C ALA A 331 -2.27 16.53 -12.38
N LEU A 332 -1.70 16.45 -13.58
CA LEU A 332 -2.02 17.40 -14.66
C LEU A 332 -3.40 17.15 -15.25
N CYS A 333 -3.84 15.90 -15.36
CA CYS A 333 -5.21 15.57 -15.75
C CYS A 333 -6.23 16.18 -14.76
N ALA A 334 -5.97 16.07 -13.45
CA ALA A 334 -6.85 16.63 -12.43
C ALA A 334 -6.87 18.17 -12.43
N ALA A 335 -5.73 18.81 -12.74
CA ALA A 335 -5.61 20.27 -12.77
C ALA A 335 -6.18 20.90 -14.04
N PHE A 336 -6.04 20.25 -15.20
CA PHE A 336 -6.29 20.86 -16.51
C PHE A 336 -7.21 20.04 -17.44
N GLY A 337 -7.57 18.83 -17.07
CA GLY A 337 -8.46 17.98 -17.87
C GLY A 337 -9.88 18.52 -17.96
N ASP A 338 -10.51 18.34 -19.11
CA ASP A 338 -11.89 18.80 -19.38
C ASP A 338 -12.96 17.93 -18.68
N GLU A 339 -12.66 16.69 -18.38
CA GLU A 339 -13.57 15.73 -17.73
C GLU A 339 -12.94 15.22 -16.43
N LYS A 340 -13.64 15.41 -15.30
CA LYS A 340 -13.38 14.68 -14.07
C LYS A 340 -13.97 13.29 -14.25
N GLU A 341 -13.12 12.31 -14.57
CA GLU A 341 -13.56 10.93 -14.57
C GLU A 341 -13.88 10.50 -13.12
N ASP A 342 -15.10 9.98 -12.92
CA ASP A 342 -15.44 9.32 -11.66
C ASP A 342 -14.55 8.07 -11.50
N ASN A 343 -13.74 8.01 -10.44
CA ASN A 343 -12.71 6.99 -10.15
C ASN A 343 -11.44 7.12 -11.00
N ASN A 344 -10.66 8.15 -10.74
CA ASN A 344 -9.30 8.32 -11.26
C ASN A 344 -8.27 7.45 -10.50
N GLU A 345 -8.50 6.14 -10.46
CA GLU A 345 -7.57 5.19 -9.84
C GLU A 345 -6.69 4.54 -10.91
N LYS A 346 -5.39 4.76 -10.81
CA LYS A 346 -4.38 4.18 -11.69
C LYS A 346 -3.60 3.12 -10.90
N SER A 347 -3.98 1.86 -11.09
CA SER A 347 -3.23 0.75 -10.53
C SER A 347 -1.98 0.47 -11.36
N ILE A 348 -0.81 0.41 -10.71
CA ILE A 348 0.47 0.03 -11.29
C ILE A 348 0.70 -1.45 -11.01
N GLU A 349 1.04 -2.19 -12.06
CA GLU A 349 1.23 -3.63 -12.00
C GLU A 349 2.37 -3.99 -11.03
N VAL A 350 2.20 -5.09 -10.30
CA VAL A 350 3.21 -5.68 -9.42
C VAL A 350 3.66 -7.04 -9.97
N GLN A 351 4.91 -7.43 -9.70
CA GLN A 351 5.48 -8.67 -10.19
C GLN A 351 5.99 -9.54 -9.04
N TRP A 352 5.77 -10.85 -9.10
CA TRP A 352 6.49 -11.79 -8.24
C TRP A 352 7.87 -12.07 -8.82
N ILE A 353 8.90 -11.83 -8.01
CA ILE A 353 10.29 -12.06 -8.39
C ILE A 353 10.93 -13.03 -7.40
N ASP A 354 11.55 -14.07 -7.92
CA ASP A 354 12.28 -15.10 -7.19
C ASP A 354 13.57 -15.51 -7.93
N SER A 355 14.26 -16.55 -7.46
CA SER A 355 15.52 -17.01 -8.07
C SER A 355 15.39 -17.52 -9.51
N GLU A 356 14.18 -17.83 -9.98
CA GLU A 356 13.97 -18.36 -11.34
C GLU A 356 13.89 -17.22 -12.36
N ASN A 357 13.41 -16.03 -11.96
CA ASN A 357 13.14 -14.92 -12.87
C ASN A 357 13.86 -13.60 -12.50
N LEU A 358 14.63 -13.55 -11.43
CA LEU A 358 15.30 -12.31 -10.98
C LEU A 358 16.10 -11.63 -12.10
N SER A 359 16.83 -12.40 -12.91
CA SER A 359 17.64 -11.87 -14.01
C SER A 359 16.81 -11.21 -15.12
N ASP A 360 15.55 -11.60 -15.30
CA ASP A 360 14.68 -11.06 -16.34
C ASP A 360 14.23 -9.62 -16.02
N PHE A 361 14.36 -9.22 -14.75
CA PHE A 361 13.97 -7.90 -14.28
C PHE A 361 15.14 -6.93 -14.12
N GLU A 362 16.40 -7.36 -14.40
CA GLU A 362 17.56 -6.46 -14.38
C GLU A 362 17.38 -5.29 -15.35
N GLY A 363 17.58 -4.06 -14.85
CA GLY A 363 17.42 -2.82 -15.63
C GLY A 363 15.97 -2.40 -15.87
N THR A 364 15.00 -3.11 -15.30
CA THR A 364 13.58 -2.70 -15.31
C THR A 364 13.29 -1.73 -14.15
N GLY A 365 12.10 -1.14 -14.15
CA GLY A 365 11.63 -0.31 -13.02
C GLY A 365 11.24 -1.08 -11.74
N TYR A 366 11.30 -2.43 -11.76
CA TYR A 366 10.90 -3.30 -10.64
C TYR A 366 12.02 -3.61 -9.64
N LEU A 367 13.28 -3.43 -10.02
CA LEU A 367 14.43 -3.62 -9.11
C LEU A 367 15.05 -2.29 -8.69
N MET A 368 15.54 -2.22 -7.45
CA MET A 368 16.11 -1.02 -6.84
C MET A 368 17.63 -1.06 -6.77
#